data_ac512740cba7ec1c38d3137845cb5631
#
_entry.id   ac512740cba7ec1c38d3137845cb5631
#
_cell.length_a   1.000
_cell.length_b   1.000
_cell.length_c   1.000
_cell.angle_alpha   90.00
_cell.angle_beta   90.00
_cell.angle_gamma   90.00
#
_symmetry.space_group_name_H-M   'P 1'
#
loop_
_entity.id
_entity.type
_entity.pdbx_description
1 polymer ?
#
loop_
_entity_poly.entity_id
_entity_poly.type
_entity_poly.pdbx_seq_one_letter_code
_entity_poly.pdbx_strand_id
1 'polypeptide(L)'
;DLGRDDHCVKAGGNMFILCQGDLAKEPYIIPISEVPVYSLEELCYYMYHNIYTVTEEFFDENLVHWLKGQVHLRTLAGKMEKLIRKHHNIKDLVVTLLCACDYYKKEEIFSLVEVMENIANLPPEKKAWMKADNYLKAGRYGRSFREYQSLLHGPLAKELSTKEYGDVLHDQAIAMFHVSSFRQAADGFKEAYARNHRPESLQQYLYVLLACGDKETFGRECEAAGKSEEEKKALCEAWEQACGTAGNDSDEVCITRAVREIKESLEEPSQK
;
A
#
# COMPACT_ATOMS: atom_id res chain seq x y z
N ASP A 1 16.57 5.51 -38.38
CA ASP A 1 16.75 6.38 -37.22
C ASP A 1 15.50 7.22 -36.99
N LEU A 2 14.48 6.58 -36.45
CA LEU A 2 13.35 7.30 -35.88
C LEU A 2 13.44 7.07 -34.39
N GLY A 3 13.86 8.12 -33.66
CA GLY A 3 13.96 8.16 -32.23
C GLY A 3 12.63 7.74 -31.60
N ARG A 4 12.70 6.72 -30.73
CA ARG A 4 11.62 6.37 -29.80
C ARG A 4 11.68 7.36 -28.65
N ASP A 5 11.15 8.55 -28.88
CA ASP A 5 10.97 9.54 -27.82
C ASP A 5 9.56 9.37 -27.22
N ASP A 6 9.54 9.19 -25.91
CA ASP A 6 8.44 9.39 -24.98
C ASP A 6 7.02 8.99 -25.39
N HIS A 7 6.69 7.71 -25.19
CA HIS A 7 5.32 7.22 -25.31
C HIS A 7 4.41 7.59 -24.12
N CYS A 8 4.80 8.53 -23.29
CA CYS A 8 4.01 8.99 -22.16
C CYS A 8 3.62 10.46 -22.35
N VAL A 9 2.36 10.71 -22.70
CA VAL A 9 1.81 12.07 -22.83
C VAL A 9 1.11 12.44 -21.52
N LYS A 10 1.63 13.47 -20.83
CA LYS A 10 0.95 14.07 -19.68
C LYS A 10 -0.07 15.09 -20.18
N ALA A 11 -1.35 14.82 -19.97
CA ALA A 11 -2.41 15.81 -20.13
C ALA A 11 -3.20 15.89 -18.83
N GLY A 12 -3.11 17.01 -18.13
CA GLY A 12 -3.95 17.31 -16.98
C GLY A 12 -3.83 16.36 -15.79
N GLY A 13 -2.60 15.88 -15.46
CA GLY A 13 -2.37 15.03 -14.29
C GLY A 13 -2.63 13.54 -14.50
N ASN A 14 -3.25 13.11 -15.59
CA ASN A 14 -3.41 11.69 -15.92
C ASN A 14 -2.31 11.26 -16.89
N MET A 15 -1.66 10.14 -16.57
CA MET A 15 -0.68 9.51 -17.45
C MET A 15 -1.41 8.57 -18.42
N PHE A 16 -1.21 8.76 -19.74
CA PHE A 16 -1.74 7.85 -20.74
C PHE A 16 -0.67 6.83 -21.14
N ILE A 17 -1.03 5.56 -21.10
CA ILE A 17 -0.20 4.45 -21.59
C ILE A 17 -0.62 4.20 -23.04
N LEU A 18 0.33 4.31 -23.98
CA LEU A 18 0.06 3.95 -25.37
C LEU A 18 0.09 2.43 -25.51
N CYS A 19 -1.08 1.84 -25.71
CA CYS A 19 -1.23 0.43 -25.97
C CYS A 19 -1.02 0.15 -27.48
N GLN A 20 -0.12 -0.78 -27.81
CA GLN A 20 0.12 -1.24 -29.19
C GLN A 20 -0.65 -2.52 -29.51
N GLY A 21 -1.08 -3.25 -28.47
CA GLY A 21 -1.82 -4.50 -28.57
C GLY A 21 -3.34 -4.33 -28.56
N ASP A 22 -4.04 -5.46 -28.59
CA ASP A 22 -5.48 -5.50 -28.45
C ASP A 22 -5.92 -5.06 -27.06
N LEU A 23 -6.94 -4.21 -27.00
CA LEU A 23 -7.61 -3.86 -25.74
C LEU A 23 -8.63 -4.92 -25.38
N ALA A 24 -8.57 -5.39 -24.14
CA ALA A 24 -9.53 -6.33 -23.59
C ALA A 24 -10.91 -5.69 -23.46
N LYS A 25 -11.97 -6.45 -23.76
CA LYS A 25 -13.36 -6.04 -23.47
C LYS A 25 -13.66 -6.15 -21.98
N GLU A 26 -13.13 -7.21 -21.34
CA GLU A 26 -13.22 -7.44 -19.91
C GLU A 26 -11.82 -7.34 -19.30
N PRO A 27 -11.64 -6.53 -18.25
CA PRO A 27 -10.33 -6.29 -17.66
C PRO A 27 -9.84 -7.50 -16.87
N TYR A 28 -8.52 -7.62 -16.75
CA TYR A 28 -7.93 -8.39 -15.66
C TYR A 28 -7.93 -7.54 -14.40
N ILE A 29 -8.44 -8.10 -13.31
CA ILE A 29 -8.49 -7.41 -12.01
C ILE A 29 -7.28 -7.81 -11.19
N ILE A 30 -6.44 -6.84 -10.87
CA ILE A 30 -5.24 -7.04 -10.04
C ILE A 30 -5.66 -7.56 -8.65
N PRO A 31 -5.15 -8.72 -8.17
CA PRO A 31 -5.70 -9.37 -6.95
C PRO A 31 -5.61 -8.54 -5.68
N ILE A 32 -4.54 -7.77 -5.48
CA ILE A 32 -4.33 -6.99 -4.24
C ILE A 32 -5.08 -5.66 -4.29
N SER A 33 -4.88 -4.88 -5.37
CA SER A 33 -5.41 -3.51 -5.47
C SER A 33 -6.81 -3.44 -6.06
N GLU A 34 -7.28 -4.53 -6.71
CA GLU A 34 -8.52 -4.57 -7.51
C GLU A 34 -8.55 -3.52 -8.65
N VAL A 35 -7.39 -3.07 -9.09
CA VAL A 35 -7.26 -2.17 -10.24
C VAL A 35 -7.56 -2.97 -11.51
N PRO A 36 -8.50 -2.52 -12.36
CA PRO A 36 -8.74 -3.12 -13.66
C PRO A 36 -7.66 -2.72 -14.65
N VAL A 37 -7.14 -3.68 -15.43
CA VAL A 37 -6.22 -3.44 -16.54
C VAL A 37 -6.78 -4.06 -17.83
N TYR A 38 -6.67 -3.34 -18.94
CA TYR A 38 -7.31 -3.69 -20.22
C TYR A 38 -6.30 -4.06 -21.31
N SER A 39 -4.99 -3.94 -21.04
CA SER A 39 -3.94 -4.29 -22.00
C SER A 39 -2.73 -4.90 -21.32
N LEU A 40 -1.86 -5.55 -22.11
CA LEU A 40 -0.59 -6.07 -21.61
C LEU A 40 0.29 -4.93 -21.11
N GLU A 41 0.29 -3.78 -21.76
CA GLU A 41 1.07 -2.60 -21.40
C GLU A 41 0.65 -2.05 -20.05
N GLU A 42 -0.67 -1.94 -19.78
CA GLU A 42 -1.19 -1.53 -18.47
C GLU A 42 -0.80 -2.51 -17.35
N LEU A 43 -0.90 -3.83 -17.63
CA LEU A 43 -0.46 -4.87 -16.71
C LEU A 43 1.03 -4.76 -16.40
N CYS A 44 1.86 -4.60 -17.42
CA CYS A 44 3.31 -4.45 -17.26
C CYS A 44 3.67 -3.15 -16.54
N TYR A 45 2.98 -2.05 -16.85
CA TYR A 45 3.14 -0.78 -16.16
C TYR A 45 2.81 -0.90 -14.66
N TYR A 46 1.68 -1.54 -14.34
CA TYR A 46 1.31 -1.78 -12.94
C TYR A 46 2.39 -2.61 -12.21
N MET A 47 2.83 -3.73 -12.79
CA MET A 47 3.85 -4.57 -12.17
C MET A 47 5.17 -3.83 -11.94
N TYR A 48 5.61 -3.04 -12.91
CA TYR A 48 6.86 -2.30 -12.83
C TYR A 48 6.85 -1.26 -11.70
N HIS A 49 5.75 -0.51 -11.56
CA HIS A 49 5.62 0.54 -10.57
C HIS A 49 5.16 0.04 -9.19
N ASN A 50 4.65 -1.19 -9.11
CA ASN A 50 4.10 -1.77 -7.88
C ASN A 50 4.70 -3.14 -7.58
N ILE A 51 5.97 -3.36 -7.88
CA ILE A 51 6.62 -4.69 -7.79
C ILE A 51 6.51 -5.31 -6.40
N TYR A 52 6.48 -4.49 -5.35
CA TYR A 52 6.30 -4.95 -3.97
C TYR A 52 4.92 -5.58 -3.70
N THR A 53 3.92 -5.33 -4.56
CA THR A 53 2.57 -5.90 -4.46
C THR A 53 2.41 -7.15 -5.32
N VAL A 54 3.37 -7.47 -6.17
CA VAL A 54 3.33 -8.62 -7.07
C VAL A 54 3.70 -9.88 -6.29
N THR A 55 2.70 -10.70 -5.99
CA THR A 55 2.82 -11.97 -5.24
C THR A 55 2.47 -13.15 -6.13
N GLU A 56 2.59 -14.38 -5.62
CA GLU A 56 2.19 -15.60 -6.34
C GLU A 56 0.71 -15.57 -6.74
N GLU A 57 -0.15 -14.94 -5.95
CA GLU A 57 -1.59 -14.78 -6.22
C GLU A 57 -1.89 -14.00 -7.51
N PHE A 58 -0.88 -13.23 -8.01
CA PHE A 58 -0.99 -12.49 -9.24
C PHE A 58 -0.96 -13.40 -10.48
N PHE A 59 -0.34 -14.57 -10.36
CA PHE A 59 -0.09 -15.49 -11.47
C PHE A 59 -0.98 -16.72 -11.36
N ASP A 60 -2.27 -16.54 -11.66
CA ASP A 60 -3.29 -17.57 -11.60
C ASP A 60 -3.80 -17.98 -13.00
N GLU A 61 -4.75 -18.91 -13.02
CA GLU A 61 -5.40 -19.34 -14.25
C GLU A 61 -6.22 -18.21 -14.91
N ASN A 62 -6.72 -17.25 -14.12
CA ASN A 62 -7.50 -16.12 -14.67
C ASN A 62 -6.62 -15.22 -15.52
N LEU A 63 -5.36 -14.96 -15.09
CA LEU A 63 -4.39 -14.23 -15.90
C LEU A 63 -4.14 -14.94 -17.24
N VAL A 64 -3.94 -16.26 -17.22
CA VAL A 64 -3.70 -17.06 -18.44
C VAL A 64 -4.91 -17.00 -19.37
N HIS A 65 -6.13 -17.15 -18.82
CA HIS A 65 -7.36 -17.04 -19.61
C HIS A 65 -7.54 -15.65 -20.21
N TRP A 66 -7.25 -14.61 -19.46
CA TRP A 66 -7.33 -13.23 -19.92
C TRP A 66 -6.33 -12.95 -21.04
N LEU A 67 -5.06 -13.35 -20.88
CA LEU A 67 -4.04 -13.23 -21.91
C LEU A 67 -4.42 -13.94 -23.21
N LYS A 68 -5.07 -15.11 -23.11
CA LYS A 68 -5.46 -15.93 -24.27
C LYS A 68 -6.73 -15.43 -24.93
N GLY A 69 -7.73 -15.06 -24.14
CA GLY A 69 -9.10 -14.79 -24.60
C GLY A 69 -9.41 -13.33 -24.82
N GLN A 70 -8.88 -12.43 -24.01
CA GLN A 70 -9.22 -11.00 -24.07
C GLN A 70 -8.21 -10.21 -24.90
N VAL A 71 -6.90 -10.37 -24.64
CA VAL A 71 -5.84 -9.68 -25.41
C VAL A 71 -5.20 -10.53 -26.51
N HIS A 72 -5.72 -11.72 -26.76
CA HIS A 72 -5.37 -12.63 -27.86
C HIS A 72 -3.88 -13.06 -27.94
N LEU A 73 -3.13 -12.97 -26.85
CA LEU A 73 -1.70 -13.31 -26.78
C LEU A 73 -1.49 -14.80 -26.46
N ARG A 74 -1.97 -15.69 -27.35
CA ARG A 74 -1.97 -17.16 -27.14
C ARG A 74 -0.60 -17.75 -26.87
N THR A 75 0.44 -17.27 -27.55
CA THR A 75 1.82 -17.76 -27.36
C THR A 75 2.34 -17.38 -25.96
N LEU A 76 2.09 -16.14 -25.52
CA LEU A 76 2.47 -15.67 -24.19
C LEU A 76 1.68 -16.43 -23.10
N ALA A 77 0.37 -16.59 -23.28
CA ALA A 77 -0.47 -17.36 -22.37
C ALA A 77 0.04 -18.79 -22.18
N GLY A 78 0.42 -19.46 -23.26
CA GLY A 78 1.00 -20.81 -23.21
C GLY A 78 2.37 -20.88 -22.53
N LYS A 79 3.21 -19.82 -22.62
CA LYS A 79 4.45 -19.71 -21.85
C LYS A 79 4.15 -19.51 -20.37
N MET A 80 3.27 -18.59 -20.02
CA MET A 80 2.87 -18.32 -18.64
C MET A 80 2.28 -19.54 -17.97
N GLU A 81 1.37 -20.25 -18.63
CA GLU A 81 0.76 -21.49 -18.13
C GLU A 81 1.84 -22.54 -17.77
N LYS A 82 2.85 -22.72 -18.63
CA LYS A 82 3.94 -23.66 -18.38
C LYS A 82 4.80 -23.26 -17.19
N LEU A 83 5.10 -21.96 -17.04
CA LEU A 83 5.89 -21.43 -15.93
C LEU A 83 5.14 -21.57 -14.61
N ILE A 84 3.85 -21.22 -14.58
CA ILE A 84 2.99 -21.35 -13.40
C ILE A 84 2.90 -22.82 -12.96
N ARG A 85 2.60 -23.76 -13.89
CA ARG A 85 2.53 -25.19 -13.57
C ARG A 85 3.83 -25.79 -13.05
N LYS A 86 4.98 -25.26 -13.46
CA LYS A 86 6.30 -25.71 -13.02
C LYS A 86 6.76 -25.01 -11.73
N HIS A 87 5.92 -24.17 -11.12
CA HIS A 87 6.25 -23.38 -9.93
C HIS A 87 7.53 -22.55 -10.10
N HIS A 88 7.70 -21.94 -11.28
CA HIS A 88 8.78 -20.97 -11.46
C HIS A 88 8.63 -19.80 -10.49
N ASN A 89 9.75 -19.18 -10.13
CA ASN A 89 9.75 -18.04 -9.24
C ASN A 89 9.05 -16.81 -9.87
N ILE A 90 8.59 -15.89 -9.04
CA ILE A 90 7.89 -14.66 -9.46
C ILE A 90 8.72 -13.85 -10.45
N LYS A 91 10.06 -13.81 -10.28
CA LYS A 91 10.98 -13.11 -11.16
C LYS A 91 10.85 -13.58 -12.61
N ASP A 92 10.88 -14.89 -12.85
CA ASP A 92 10.76 -15.44 -14.20
C ASP A 92 9.41 -15.10 -14.86
N LEU A 93 8.34 -15.11 -14.06
CA LEU A 93 6.99 -14.76 -14.50
C LEU A 93 6.91 -13.29 -14.91
N VAL A 94 7.38 -12.38 -14.04
CA VAL A 94 7.40 -10.93 -14.30
C VAL A 94 8.26 -10.61 -15.52
N VAL A 95 9.49 -11.12 -15.59
CA VAL A 95 10.40 -10.89 -16.72
C VAL A 95 9.79 -11.38 -18.03
N THR A 96 9.11 -12.54 -18.01
CA THR A 96 8.45 -13.08 -19.22
C THR A 96 7.36 -12.11 -19.74
N LEU A 97 6.56 -11.52 -18.84
CA LEU A 97 5.53 -10.54 -19.24
C LEU A 97 6.15 -9.24 -19.73
N LEU A 98 7.11 -8.67 -18.99
CA LEU A 98 7.78 -7.42 -19.37
C LEU A 98 8.52 -7.53 -20.71
N CYS A 99 9.21 -8.65 -20.95
CA CYS A 99 9.87 -8.90 -22.24
C CYS A 99 8.90 -9.11 -23.41
N ALA A 100 7.66 -9.50 -23.15
CA ALA A 100 6.65 -9.69 -24.19
C ALA A 100 5.93 -8.38 -24.53
N CYS A 101 5.98 -7.39 -23.66
CA CYS A 101 5.30 -6.11 -23.80
C CYS A 101 6.05 -5.11 -24.71
N ASP A 102 7.36 -5.27 -24.90
CA ASP A 102 8.24 -4.35 -25.66
C ASP A 102 8.14 -2.85 -25.22
N TYR A 103 7.60 -2.59 -24.02
CA TYR A 103 7.41 -1.26 -23.45
C TYR A 103 8.66 -0.79 -22.67
N TYR A 104 9.33 -1.73 -21.98
CA TYR A 104 10.51 -1.46 -21.17
C TYR A 104 11.80 -1.87 -21.87
N LYS A 105 12.85 -1.08 -21.68
CA LYS A 105 14.20 -1.39 -22.14
C LYS A 105 14.82 -2.49 -21.26
N LYS A 106 15.80 -3.19 -21.79
CA LYS A 106 16.49 -4.26 -21.05
C LYS A 106 17.10 -3.77 -19.75
N GLU A 107 17.66 -2.58 -19.75
CA GLU A 107 18.30 -1.95 -18.57
C GLU A 107 17.29 -1.72 -17.44
N GLU A 108 16.07 -1.30 -17.79
CA GLU A 108 14.99 -1.08 -16.83
C GLU A 108 14.51 -2.41 -16.23
N ILE A 109 14.37 -3.46 -17.06
CA ILE A 109 14.02 -4.81 -16.60
C ILE A 109 15.12 -5.35 -15.68
N PHE A 110 16.41 -5.14 -15.98
CA PHE A 110 17.51 -5.57 -15.13
C PHE A 110 17.49 -4.88 -13.77
N SER A 111 17.27 -3.57 -13.74
CA SER A 111 17.13 -2.83 -12.47
C SER A 111 15.97 -3.35 -11.63
N LEU A 112 14.84 -3.68 -12.27
CA LEU A 112 13.71 -4.28 -11.57
C LEU A 112 14.04 -5.67 -11.02
N VAL A 113 14.79 -6.49 -11.76
CA VAL A 113 15.25 -7.81 -11.31
C VAL A 113 16.08 -7.71 -10.04
N GLU A 114 16.99 -6.73 -9.93
CA GLU A 114 17.78 -6.48 -8.72
C GLU A 114 16.87 -6.15 -7.52
N VAL A 115 15.84 -5.32 -7.73
CA VAL A 115 14.85 -5.04 -6.68
C VAL A 115 14.11 -6.31 -6.25
N MET A 116 13.69 -7.14 -7.21
CA MET A 116 13.01 -8.41 -6.91
C MET A 116 13.89 -9.40 -6.15
N GLU A 117 15.19 -9.46 -6.46
CA GLU A 117 16.15 -10.30 -5.74
C GLU A 117 16.31 -9.80 -4.29
N ASN A 118 16.36 -8.50 -4.08
CA ASN A 118 16.39 -7.92 -2.74
C ASN A 118 15.14 -8.29 -1.94
N ILE A 119 13.95 -8.20 -2.56
CA ILE A 119 12.67 -8.62 -1.93
C ILE A 119 12.71 -10.12 -1.60
N ALA A 120 13.19 -10.95 -2.53
CA ALA A 120 13.27 -12.40 -2.34
C ALA A 120 14.21 -12.79 -1.19
N ASN A 121 15.23 -11.98 -0.92
CA ASN A 121 16.19 -12.19 0.17
C ASN A 121 15.77 -11.58 1.51
N LEU A 122 14.63 -10.88 1.59
CA LEU A 122 14.13 -10.35 2.86
C LEU A 122 13.84 -11.49 3.86
N PRO A 123 14.08 -11.28 5.15
CA PRO A 123 13.67 -12.21 6.21
C PRO A 123 12.15 -12.45 6.20
N PRO A 124 11.67 -13.61 6.69
CA PRO A 124 10.25 -13.96 6.64
C PRO A 124 9.33 -12.94 7.32
N GLU A 125 9.73 -12.37 8.47
CA GLU A 125 8.98 -11.36 9.20
C GLU A 125 8.85 -10.06 8.41
N LYS A 126 9.89 -9.69 7.64
CA LYS A 126 9.86 -8.51 6.77
C LYS A 126 8.96 -8.70 5.56
N LYS A 127 8.95 -9.91 4.98
CA LYS A 127 8.01 -10.25 3.90
C LYS A 127 6.57 -10.22 4.38
N ALA A 128 6.30 -10.76 5.58
CA ALA A 128 4.97 -10.73 6.17
C ALA A 128 4.50 -9.29 6.45
N TRP A 129 5.40 -8.46 6.99
CA TRP A 129 5.12 -7.04 7.21
C TRP A 129 4.84 -6.32 5.89
N MET A 130 5.72 -6.45 4.90
CA MET A 130 5.56 -5.86 3.56
C MET A 130 4.23 -6.28 2.91
N LYS A 131 3.82 -7.54 3.07
CA LYS A 131 2.52 -8.02 2.56
C LYS A 131 1.36 -7.27 3.20
N ALA A 132 1.40 -7.10 4.52
CA ALA A 132 0.37 -6.37 5.26
C ALA A 132 0.30 -4.89 4.84
N ASP A 133 1.47 -4.23 4.67
CA ASP A 133 1.60 -2.85 4.18
C ASP A 133 1.02 -2.68 2.78
N ASN A 134 1.24 -3.65 1.90
CA ASN A 134 0.69 -3.62 0.54
C ASN A 134 -0.84 -3.61 0.55
N TYR A 135 -1.46 -4.43 1.41
CA TYR A 135 -2.91 -4.38 1.61
C TYR A 135 -3.37 -3.05 2.21
N LEU A 136 -2.61 -2.48 3.15
CA LEU A 136 -2.91 -1.18 3.74
C LEU A 136 -2.91 -0.08 2.68
N LYS A 137 -1.84 0.01 1.88
CA LYS A 137 -1.70 0.98 0.77
C LYS A 137 -2.76 0.81 -0.30
N ALA A 138 -3.22 -0.41 -0.53
CA ALA A 138 -4.31 -0.71 -1.46
C ALA A 138 -5.71 -0.44 -0.88
N GLY A 139 -5.84 0.09 0.36
CA GLY A 139 -7.12 0.33 1.02
C GLY A 139 -7.85 -0.95 1.45
N ARG A 140 -7.15 -2.10 1.44
CA ARG A 140 -7.71 -3.40 1.84
C ARG A 140 -7.58 -3.61 3.36
N TYR A 141 -8.10 -2.67 4.11
CA TYR A 141 -7.89 -2.55 5.56
C TYR A 141 -8.19 -3.83 6.34
N GLY A 142 -9.28 -4.54 6.00
CA GLY A 142 -9.63 -5.80 6.66
C GLY A 142 -8.65 -6.95 6.39
N ARG A 143 -8.04 -6.99 5.20
CA ARG A 143 -6.97 -7.96 4.89
C ARG A 143 -5.67 -7.55 5.56
N SER A 144 -5.30 -6.27 5.45
CA SER A 144 -4.13 -5.69 6.10
C SER A 144 -4.13 -5.97 7.61
N PHE A 145 -5.24 -5.68 8.29
CA PHE A 145 -5.41 -5.95 9.73
C PHE A 145 -5.12 -7.43 10.08
N ARG A 146 -5.67 -8.37 9.30
CA ARG A 146 -5.45 -9.81 9.54
C ARG A 146 -3.99 -10.23 9.34
N GLU A 147 -3.31 -9.69 8.32
CA GLU A 147 -1.90 -9.99 8.07
C GLU A 147 -1.02 -9.43 9.21
N TYR A 148 -1.24 -8.18 9.67
CA TYR A 148 -0.54 -7.65 10.85
C TYR A 148 -0.84 -8.48 12.10
N GLN A 149 -2.09 -8.85 12.32
CA GLN A 149 -2.46 -9.69 13.47
C GLN A 149 -1.74 -11.04 13.43
N SER A 150 -1.66 -11.67 12.25
CA SER A 150 -0.93 -12.91 12.05
C SER A 150 0.57 -12.76 12.34
N LEU A 151 1.17 -11.64 11.94
CA LEU A 151 2.57 -11.33 12.23
C LEU A 151 2.81 -11.12 13.72
N LEU A 152 2.00 -10.26 14.38
CA LEU A 152 2.17 -9.87 15.78
C LEU A 152 1.91 -11.02 16.78
N HIS A 153 0.99 -11.92 16.44
CA HIS A 153 0.62 -13.06 17.30
C HIS A 153 1.17 -14.41 16.82
N GLY A 154 1.83 -14.41 15.66
CA GLY A 154 2.42 -15.61 15.07
C GLY A 154 3.87 -15.86 15.54
N PRO A 155 4.48 -16.96 15.06
CA PRO A 155 5.84 -17.32 15.44
C PRO A 155 6.90 -16.32 14.97
N LEU A 156 6.61 -15.48 13.96
CA LEU A 156 7.53 -14.48 13.45
C LEU A 156 7.64 -13.24 14.33
N ALA A 157 6.70 -13.03 15.27
CA ALA A 157 6.71 -11.88 16.18
C ALA A 157 8.00 -11.77 17.02
N LYS A 158 8.61 -12.90 17.35
CA LYS A 158 9.85 -12.97 18.14
C LYS A 158 11.10 -12.50 17.39
N GLU A 159 11.03 -12.43 16.06
CA GLU A 159 12.11 -11.94 15.21
C GLU A 159 12.09 -10.41 15.08
N LEU A 160 10.99 -9.77 15.50
CA LEU A 160 10.87 -8.31 15.54
C LEU A 160 11.54 -7.75 16.79
N SER A 161 12.33 -6.69 16.63
CA SER A 161 12.77 -5.87 17.77
C SER A 161 11.57 -5.18 18.43
N THR A 162 11.72 -4.71 19.67
CA THR A 162 10.66 -3.98 20.38
C THR A 162 10.15 -2.77 19.58
N LYS A 163 11.07 -2.05 18.92
CA LYS A 163 10.73 -0.92 18.06
C LYS A 163 9.93 -1.35 16.85
N GLU A 164 10.40 -2.36 16.12
CA GLU A 164 9.72 -2.88 14.94
C GLU A 164 8.34 -3.45 15.27
N TYR A 165 8.22 -4.14 16.42
CA TYR A 165 6.91 -4.59 16.90
C TYR A 165 5.95 -3.41 17.13
N GLY A 166 6.46 -2.30 17.69
CA GLY A 166 5.70 -1.06 17.85
C GLY A 166 5.33 -0.42 16.52
N ASP A 167 6.22 -0.48 15.51
CA ASP A 167 5.94 0.04 14.17
C ASP A 167 4.85 -0.78 13.48
N VAL A 168 4.88 -2.11 13.59
CA VAL A 168 3.81 -3.00 13.07
C VAL A 168 2.48 -2.74 13.79
N LEU A 169 2.49 -2.51 15.11
CA LEU A 169 1.28 -2.11 15.85
C LEU A 169 0.71 -0.79 15.36
N HIS A 170 1.56 0.19 15.04
CA HIS A 170 1.14 1.46 14.47
C HIS A 170 0.39 1.27 13.15
N ASP A 171 0.99 0.52 12.23
CA ASP A 171 0.40 0.23 10.92
C ASP A 171 -0.89 -0.59 11.06
N GLN A 172 -0.94 -1.55 12.01
CA GLN A 172 -2.16 -2.28 12.34
C GLN A 172 -3.25 -1.36 12.87
N ALA A 173 -2.89 -0.37 13.73
CA ALA A 173 -3.85 0.58 14.27
C ALA A 173 -4.46 1.48 13.18
N ILE A 174 -3.68 1.82 12.13
CA ILE A 174 -4.21 2.50 10.93
C ILE A 174 -5.27 1.64 10.25
N ALA A 175 -4.99 0.36 10.01
CA ALA A 175 -5.96 -0.55 9.42
C ALA A 175 -7.20 -0.71 10.30
N MET A 176 -7.00 -0.82 11.62
CA MET A 176 -8.06 -0.95 12.62
C MET A 176 -8.98 0.28 12.65
N PHE A 177 -8.42 1.47 12.49
CA PHE A 177 -9.18 2.72 12.42
C PHE A 177 -10.25 2.70 11.32
N HIS A 178 -9.96 2.00 10.20
CA HIS A 178 -10.89 1.88 9.08
C HIS A 178 -11.90 0.74 9.17
N VAL A 179 -11.66 -0.27 10.01
CA VAL A 179 -12.50 -1.50 10.05
C VAL A 179 -13.12 -1.79 11.41
N SER A 180 -12.77 -1.01 12.44
CA SER A 180 -13.16 -1.27 13.81
C SER A 180 -13.58 0.03 14.53
N SER A 181 -13.65 0.00 15.85
CA SER A 181 -13.94 1.20 16.64
C SER A 181 -12.70 2.08 16.79
N PHE A 182 -12.92 3.40 16.79
CA PHE A 182 -11.85 4.38 17.04
C PHE A 182 -11.14 4.14 18.39
N ARG A 183 -11.87 3.68 19.41
CA ARG A 183 -11.28 3.37 20.71
C ARG A 183 -10.24 2.25 20.61
N GLN A 184 -10.52 1.19 19.87
CA GLN A 184 -9.55 0.10 19.66
C GLN A 184 -8.32 0.58 18.86
N ALA A 185 -8.52 1.45 17.88
CA ALA A 185 -7.41 2.08 17.17
C ALA A 185 -6.57 2.97 18.09
N ALA A 186 -7.20 3.76 18.99
CA ALA A 186 -6.51 4.56 20.00
C ALA A 186 -5.63 3.68 20.89
N ASP A 187 -6.18 2.57 21.41
CA ASP A 187 -5.42 1.61 22.24
C ASP A 187 -4.23 1.04 21.47
N GLY A 188 -4.41 0.72 20.18
CA GLY A 188 -3.34 0.25 19.28
C GLY A 188 -2.22 1.27 19.11
N PHE A 189 -2.55 2.55 18.83
CA PHE A 189 -1.54 3.61 18.72
C PHE A 189 -0.83 3.90 20.03
N LYS A 190 -1.55 3.84 21.16
CA LYS A 190 -0.96 4.00 22.50
C LYS A 190 0.07 2.90 22.77
N GLU A 191 -0.27 1.64 22.49
CA GLU A 191 0.64 0.52 22.64
C GLU A 191 1.84 0.61 21.69
N ALA A 192 1.61 1.05 20.45
CA ALA A 192 2.65 1.31 19.47
C ALA A 192 3.65 2.33 20.00
N TYR A 193 3.18 3.48 20.49
CA TYR A 193 4.04 4.52 21.06
C TYR A 193 4.84 4.03 22.27
N ALA A 194 4.23 3.26 23.14
CA ALA A 194 4.93 2.69 24.31
C ALA A 194 6.13 1.80 23.94
N ARG A 195 6.14 1.26 22.70
CA ARG A 195 7.21 0.37 22.22
C ARG A 195 8.19 1.04 21.28
N ASN A 196 7.68 1.85 20.32
CA ASN A 196 8.52 2.46 19.27
C ASN A 196 8.99 3.89 19.62
N HIS A 197 8.32 4.56 20.56
CA HIS A 197 8.56 5.96 20.96
C HIS A 197 8.54 6.95 19.78
N ARG A 198 7.84 6.62 18.68
CA ARG A 198 7.74 7.51 17.53
C ARG A 198 6.75 8.62 17.79
N PRO A 199 7.12 9.89 17.49
CA PRO A 199 6.20 11.02 17.62
C PRO A 199 4.91 10.83 16.82
N GLU A 200 4.98 10.17 15.66
CA GLU A 200 3.84 9.90 14.80
C GLU A 200 2.82 8.98 15.50
N SER A 201 3.28 7.96 16.23
CA SER A 201 2.39 7.06 16.97
C SER A 201 1.63 7.80 18.07
N LEU A 202 2.33 8.68 18.79
CA LEU A 202 1.68 9.55 19.80
C LEU A 202 0.70 10.51 19.16
N GLN A 203 1.07 11.13 18.04
CA GLN A 203 0.22 12.10 17.34
C GLN A 203 -1.06 11.45 16.84
N GLN A 204 -0.97 10.28 16.21
CA GLN A 204 -2.13 9.51 15.77
C GLN A 204 -3.02 9.11 16.94
N TYR A 205 -2.42 8.67 18.05
CA TYR A 205 -3.18 8.39 19.27
C TYR A 205 -4.00 9.59 19.73
N LEU A 206 -3.37 10.77 19.82
CA LEU A 206 -4.05 12.01 20.24
C LEU A 206 -5.18 12.43 19.28
N TYR A 207 -4.96 12.30 17.95
CA TYR A 207 -6.01 12.57 16.97
C TYR A 207 -7.20 11.61 17.07
N VAL A 208 -6.94 10.33 17.33
CA VAL A 208 -8.04 9.37 17.50
C VAL A 208 -8.82 9.62 18.79
N LEU A 209 -8.18 10.13 19.86
CA LEU A 209 -8.90 10.58 21.07
C LEU A 209 -9.83 11.76 20.77
N LEU A 210 -9.39 12.74 19.97
CA LEU A 210 -10.24 13.84 19.51
C LEU A 210 -11.41 13.33 18.67
N ALA A 211 -11.16 12.35 17.78
CA ALA A 211 -12.21 11.68 17.00
C ALA A 211 -13.24 10.96 17.87
N CYS A 212 -12.82 10.38 18.99
CA CYS A 212 -13.72 9.78 19.98
C CYS A 212 -14.48 10.80 20.82
N GLY A 213 -14.16 12.09 20.73
CA GLY A 213 -14.70 13.13 21.60
C GLY A 213 -14.17 13.05 23.05
N ASP A 214 -13.13 12.25 23.31
CA ASP A 214 -12.57 12.04 24.64
C ASP A 214 -11.54 13.12 25.00
N LYS A 215 -12.05 14.35 25.18
CA LYS A 215 -11.21 15.53 25.49
C LYS A 215 -10.51 15.44 26.84
N GLU A 216 -11.08 14.70 27.81
CA GLU A 216 -10.47 14.51 29.12
C GLU A 216 -9.20 13.64 29.01
N THR A 217 -9.30 12.49 28.37
CA THR A 217 -8.14 11.62 28.14
C THR A 217 -7.12 12.33 27.25
N PHE A 218 -7.54 13.03 26.19
CA PHE A 218 -6.63 13.81 25.33
C PHE A 218 -5.80 14.82 26.14
N GLY A 219 -6.44 15.62 27.01
CA GLY A 219 -5.73 16.59 27.85
C GLY A 219 -4.70 15.92 28.76
N ARG A 220 -5.09 14.86 29.47
CA ARG A 220 -4.22 14.10 30.35
C ARG A 220 -3.03 13.46 29.64
N GLU A 221 -3.25 12.87 28.45
CA GLU A 221 -2.18 12.24 27.66
C GLU A 221 -1.22 13.28 27.05
N CYS A 222 -1.72 14.46 26.67
CA CYS A 222 -0.87 15.57 26.27
C CYS A 222 0.05 16.03 27.41
N GLU A 223 -0.48 16.17 28.64
CA GLU A 223 0.31 16.52 29.83
C GLU A 223 1.35 15.46 30.15
N ALA A 224 0.97 14.19 30.12
CA ALA A 224 1.87 13.07 30.31
C ALA A 224 3.00 13.04 29.27
N ALA A 225 2.73 13.47 28.04
CA ALA A 225 3.72 13.60 26.96
C ALA A 225 4.52 14.92 27.02
N GLY A 226 4.31 15.77 28.03
CA GLY A 226 5.01 17.03 28.20
C GLY A 226 4.69 18.11 27.16
N LYS A 227 3.52 18.02 26.50
CA LYS A 227 3.10 19.01 25.51
C LYS A 227 2.65 20.30 26.15
N SER A 228 3.10 21.43 25.57
CA SER A 228 2.66 22.78 25.99
C SER A 228 1.21 23.04 25.62
N GLU A 229 0.61 24.08 26.23
CA GLU A 229 -0.75 24.50 25.87
C GLU A 229 -0.86 25.00 24.41
N GLU A 230 0.24 25.58 23.87
CA GLU A 230 0.29 25.96 22.46
C GLU A 230 0.27 24.73 21.55
N GLU A 231 1.01 23.66 21.89
CA GLU A 231 1.00 22.42 21.13
C GLU A 231 -0.35 21.70 21.19
N LYS A 232 -1.01 21.69 22.37
CA LYS A 232 -2.37 21.14 22.51
C LYS A 232 -3.35 21.88 21.61
N LYS A 233 -3.27 23.21 21.64
CA LYS A 233 -4.13 24.06 20.80
C LYS A 233 -3.88 23.84 19.32
N ALA A 234 -2.62 23.74 18.90
CA ALA A 234 -2.27 23.46 17.52
C ALA A 234 -2.81 22.08 17.04
N LEU A 235 -2.78 21.06 17.88
CA LEU A 235 -3.38 19.75 17.57
C LEU A 235 -4.90 19.83 17.39
N CYS A 236 -5.59 20.57 18.26
CA CYS A 236 -7.04 20.78 18.13
C CYS A 236 -7.38 21.58 16.87
N GLU A 237 -6.63 22.64 16.57
CA GLU A 237 -6.84 23.47 15.37
C GLU A 237 -6.59 22.66 14.09
N ALA A 238 -5.53 21.85 14.04
CA ALA A 238 -5.25 20.97 12.91
C ALA A 238 -6.38 19.93 12.71
N TRP A 239 -6.89 19.37 13.80
CA TRP A 239 -8.03 18.47 13.76
C TRP A 239 -9.31 19.17 13.26
N GLU A 240 -9.63 20.34 13.78
CA GLU A 240 -10.81 21.12 13.36
C GLU A 240 -10.72 21.57 11.90
N GLN A 241 -9.53 21.96 11.42
CA GLN A 241 -9.32 22.28 10.00
C GLN A 241 -9.56 21.06 9.11
N ALA A 242 -9.02 19.91 9.47
CA ALA A 242 -9.22 18.68 8.72
C ALA A 242 -10.70 18.26 8.69
N CYS A 243 -11.44 18.43 9.79
CA CYS A 243 -12.89 18.20 9.84
C CYS A 243 -13.69 19.27 9.08
N GLY A 244 -13.28 20.53 9.13
CA GLY A 244 -13.99 21.66 8.49
C GLY A 244 -13.93 21.64 6.95
N THR A 245 -12.89 21.07 6.35
CA THR A 245 -12.77 20.89 4.89
C THR A 245 -13.67 19.78 4.35
N ALA A 246 -14.19 18.93 5.22
CA ALA A 246 -15.01 17.76 4.90
C ALA A 246 -16.52 18.06 4.90
N GLY A 247 -16.98 19.17 4.42
CA GLY A 247 -18.39 19.62 4.44
C GLY A 247 -19.46 18.53 4.55
N ASN A 248 -20.48 18.77 5.35
CA ASN A 248 -21.80 18.09 5.58
C ASN A 248 -21.97 16.57 5.34
N ASP A 249 -20.92 15.82 5.16
CA ASP A 249 -20.94 14.34 5.15
C ASP A 249 -20.94 13.80 6.59
N SER A 250 -21.50 12.61 6.78
CA SER A 250 -21.57 11.97 8.10
C SER A 250 -20.23 12.03 8.84
N ASP A 251 -20.23 12.18 10.16
CA ASP A 251 -19.03 12.32 11.02
C ASP A 251 -17.94 11.28 10.71
N GLU A 252 -18.32 10.10 10.28
CA GLU A 252 -17.43 8.98 9.93
C GLU A 252 -16.64 9.24 8.63
N VAL A 253 -17.25 9.90 7.64
CA VAL A 253 -16.58 10.29 6.37
C VAL A 253 -15.62 11.45 6.61
N CYS A 254 -16.01 12.41 7.46
CA CYS A 254 -15.19 13.54 7.90
C CYS A 254 -13.89 13.04 8.56
N ILE A 255 -14.00 12.10 9.51
CA ILE A 255 -12.88 11.57 10.27
C ILE A 255 -11.90 10.82 9.34
N THR A 256 -12.42 9.97 8.44
CA THR A 256 -11.60 9.22 7.48
C THR A 256 -10.81 10.15 6.55
N ARG A 257 -11.44 11.26 6.12
CA ARG A 257 -10.82 12.25 5.25
C ARG A 257 -9.77 13.08 5.99
N ALA A 258 -10.09 13.55 7.21
CA ALA A 258 -9.17 14.29 8.06
C ALA A 258 -7.90 13.50 8.36
N VAL A 259 -8.02 12.22 8.69
CA VAL A 259 -6.87 11.33 8.91
C VAL A 259 -6.07 11.12 7.63
N ARG A 260 -6.70 11.06 6.46
CA ARG A 260 -6.02 10.97 5.18
C ARG A 260 -5.20 12.24 4.88
N GLU A 261 -5.80 13.42 5.02
CA GLU A 261 -5.12 14.70 4.77
C GLU A 261 -3.94 14.91 5.72
N ILE A 262 -4.10 14.55 7.00
CA ILE A 262 -3.01 14.58 7.98
C ILE A 262 -1.91 13.58 7.60
N LYS A 263 -2.26 12.41 7.10
CA LYS A 263 -1.30 11.39 6.66
C LYS A 263 -0.52 11.86 5.43
N GLU A 264 -1.19 12.44 4.44
CA GLU A 264 -0.57 13.02 3.24
C GLU A 264 0.40 14.16 3.60
N SER A 265 0.04 14.99 4.58
CA SER A 265 0.93 16.06 5.06
C SER A 265 2.18 15.56 5.82
N LEU A 266 2.15 14.34 6.35
CA LEU A 266 3.27 13.71 7.05
C LEU A 266 4.16 12.87 6.11
N GLU A 267 3.65 12.47 4.95
CA GLU A 267 4.38 11.70 3.93
C GLU A 267 5.18 12.57 2.96
N GLU A 268 5.08 13.90 2.99
CA GLU A 268 5.99 14.75 2.23
C GLU A 268 7.40 14.65 2.83
N PRO A 269 8.37 14.01 2.12
CA PRO A 269 9.74 13.98 2.58
C PRO A 269 10.26 15.41 2.58
N SER A 270 10.77 15.86 3.71
CA SER A 270 11.57 17.08 3.80
C SER A 270 12.72 16.98 2.80
N GLN A 271 12.53 17.54 1.61
CA GLN A 271 13.62 17.79 0.69
C GLN A 271 14.52 18.84 1.33
N LYS A 272 15.65 18.42 1.87
CA LYS A 272 16.85 19.20 2.04
C LYS A 272 18.06 18.36 1.70
#